data_d0fe28a88590727331d9ce28972700f1
#
_entry.id   d0fe28a88590727331d9ce28972700f1
#
_cell.length_a   1.000
_cell.length_b   1.000
_cell.length_c   1.000
_cell.angle_alpha   90.00
_cell.angle_beta   90.00
_cell.angle_gamma   90.00
#
_symmetry.space_group_name_H-M   'P 1'
#
loop_
_entity.id
_entity.type
_entity.pdbx_description
1 polymer ?
#
loop_
_entity_poly.entity_id
_entity_poly.type
_entity_poly.pdbx_seq_one_letter_code
_entity_poly.pdbx_strand_id
1 'polypeptide(L)'
;MIHYRKALIAILSFFMAIPHCWGQNGANSPFTRYRFGQLADQGLGVNKAMGGIGIGLRSNLQINVNNPASYTAVDSLSCLFEVGFTMQNANFSDGNTKLNVKNSSFDYLAMQFRLFRGMGMTLGFLPYSNVGYNFSSTEELPPLSDWDDPTSVIRSYSGNGGLHQAFIGVGYEILPKLSIGTNVSYLFGNFNHKVSANFSDANIYPLARTYYAEISDVKFDFGAQYSLPLSKKGLLTLGATYSLGQDLNAINSYISNQKLNGSVVISDSVTHINKAFQLPHTFGIGATYEYDERLTVGADVLLQKFSETRFFGKKGELADRLKCSVGAQYYPDPTSNNFFKQIKYRAGAYYSKPYVKVNGQEAAREFGVGAGLTLPISSKWGWMNQRSIISISGEWVKIDPQIKGVLTENYLRLSVGLTFNERWFIKQKVR
;
A
#
# COMPACT_ATOMS: atom_id res chain seq x y z
N MET A 1 -36.60 -12.71 1.39
CA MET A 1 -35.98 -13.03 0.07
C MET A 1 -35.79 -11.81 -0.84
N ILE A 2 -36.72 -10.85 -0.90
CA ILE A 2 -36.66 -9.67 -1.79
C ILE A 2 -35.50 -8.69 -1.45
N HIS A 3 -35.16 -8.53 -0.17
CA HIS A 3 -34.12 -7.60 0.28
C HIS A 3 -32.70 -8.08 -0.09
N TYR A 4 -32.42 -9.37 -0.05
CA TYR A 4 -31.11 -9.92 -0.46
C TYR A 4 -30.86 -9.76 -1.95
N ARG A 5 -31.90 -9.91 -2.79
CA ARG A 5 -31.77 -9.65 -4.24
C ARG A 5 -31.43 -8.18 -4.54
N LYS A 6 -32.02 -7.23 -3.81
CA LYS A 6 -31.71 -5.80 -3.98
C LYS A 6 -30.30 -5.46 -3.50
N ALA A 7 -29.85 -6.03 -2.38
CA ALA A 7 -28.48 -5.85 -1.89
C ALA A 7 -27.46 -6.49 -2.84
N LEU A 8 -27.75 -7.70 -3.34
CA LEU A 8 -26.90 -8.37 -4.33
C LEU A 8 -26.82 -7.59 -5.65
N ILE A 9 -27.95 -7.05 -6.12
CA ILE A 9 -28.02 -6.22 -7.33
C ILE A 9 -27.26 -4.89 -7.11
N ALA A 10 -27.34 -4.26 -5.94
CA ALA A 10 -26.60 -3.04 -5.61
C ALA A 10 -25.09 -3.29 -5.55
N ILE A 11 -24.67 -4.42 -4.97
CA ILE A 11 -23.28 -4.88 -4.96
C ILE A 11 -22.80 -5.17 -6.38
N LEU A 12 -23.59 -5.90 -7.18
CA LEU A 12 -23.25 -6.22 -8.57
C LEU A 12 -23.19 -4.96 -9.45
N SER A 13 -24.11 -4.00 -9.26
CA SER A 13 -24.13 -2.72 -9.96
C SER A 13 -22.93 -1.84 -9.58
N PHE A 14 -22.51 -1.89 -8.31
CA PHE A 14 -21.31 -1.23 -7.83
C PHE A 14 -20.04 -1.85 -8.46
N PHE A 15 -19.98 -3.18 -8.57
CA PHE A 15 -18.89 -3.88 -9.28
C PHE A 15 -18.86 -3.58 -10.78
N MET A 16 -19.98 -3.37 -11.43
CA MET A 16 -20.03 -2.96 -12.85
C MET A 16 -19.61 -1.49 -13.08
N ALA A 17 -19.70 -0.63 -12.08
CA ALA A 17 -19.26 0.76 -12.17
C ALA A 17 -17.72 0.94 -12.01
N ILE A 18 -17.03 -0.05 -11.44
CA ILE A 18 -15.57 -0.02 -11.21
C ILE A 18 -14.73 0.06 -12.49
N PRO A 19 -15.08 -0.56 -13.64
CA PRO A 19 -14.23 -0.51 -14.84
C PRO A 19 -13.94 0.90 -15.39
N HIS A 20 -14.74 1.88 -15.04
CA HIS A 20 -14.58 3.26 -15.54
C HIS A 20 -13.60 4.11 -14.70
N CYS A 21 -13.14 3.60 -13.54
CA CYS A 21 -12.16 4.27 -12.67
C CYS A 21 -10.70 3.87 -12.92
N TRP A 22 -10.41 3.01 -13.88
CA TRP A 22 -9.07 2.45 -14.12
C TRP A 22 -8.10 3.40 -14.85
N GLY A 23 -8.42 4.67 -15.02
CA GLY A 23 -7.62 5.63 -15.79
C GLY A 23 -6.72 6.56 -14.99
N GLN A 24 -6.74 6.55 -13.64
CA GLN A 24 -5.91 7.45 -12.86
C GLN A 24 -4.79 6.67 -12.14
N ASN A 25 -3.53 7.01 -12.48
CA ASN A 25 -2.37 6.52 -11.75
C ASN A 25 -2.49 6.94 -10.29
N GLY A 26 -2.41 6.00 -9.36
CA GLY A 26 -2.48 6.24 -7.92
C GLY A 26 -1.27 6.99 -7.33
N ALA A 27 -0.27 7.31 -8.16
CA ALA A 27 0.92 8.07 -7.80
C ALA A 27 1.29 9.06 -8.89
N ASN A 28 1.82 10.23 -8.50
CA ASN A 28 2.41 11.23 -9.41
C ASN A 28 3.81 11.64 -8.92
N SER A 29 4.53 10.74 -8.26
CA SER A 29 5.83 11.02 -7.66
C SER A 29 6.97 10.70 -8.61
N PRO A 30 7.92 11.62 -8.86
CA PRO A 30 9.17 11.35 -9.56
C PRO A 30 9.99 10.22 -8.94
N PHE A 31 9.88 9.95 -7.64
CA PHE A 31 10.53 8.81 -6.99
C PHE A 31 9.97 7.46 -7.45
N THR A 32 8.75 7.42 -8.01
CA THR A 32 8.18 6.19 -8.56
C THR A 32 8.85 5.72 -9.85
N ARG A 33 9.77 6.52 -10.42
CA ARG A 33 10.61 6.09 -11.56
C ARG A 33 11.57 4.96 -11.19
N TYR A 34 11.78 4.76 -9.90
CA TYR A 34 12.72 3.76 -9.45
C TYR A 34 12.03 2.45 -9.11
N ARG A 35 12.45 1.38 -9.77
CA ARG A 35 12.13 0.00 -9.43
C ARG A 35 10.64 -0.34 -9.54
N PHE A 36 10.05 -0.90 -8.47
CA PHE A 36 8.62 -1.22 -8.40
C PHE A 36 7.75 0.03 -8.16
N GLY A 37 8.32 1.22 -8.11
CA GLY A 37 7.62 2.44 -7.77
C GLY A 37 7.44 2.63 -6.25
N GLN A 38 6.40 3.35 -5.86
CA GLN A 38 6.04 3.54 -4.47
C GLN A 38 5.30 2.30 -3.95
N LEU A 39 5.83 1.66 -2.92
CA LEU A 39 5.14 0.54 -2.25
C LEU A 39 3.91 1.08 -1.53
N ALA A 40 2.76 0.44 -1.76
CA ALA A 40 1.52 0.79 -1.09
C ALA A 40 1.55 0.37 0.38
N ASP A 41 0.94 1.16 1.26
CA ASP A 41 0.71 0.74 2.63
C ASP A 41 -0.35 -0.37 2.64
N GLN A 42 -0.03 -1.50 3.27
CA GLN A 42 -0.92 -2.65 3.33
C GLN A 42 -1.97 -2.51 4.46
N GLY A 43 -1.85 -1.48 5.29
CA GLY A 43 -2.82 -1.20 6.35
C GLY A 43 -4.17 -0.75 5.80
N LEU A 44 -5.26 -1.33 6.29
CA LEU A 44 -6.62 -0.88 5.98
C LEU A 44 -6.96 0.40 6.75
N GLY A 45 -8.14 0.98 6.53
CA GLY A 45 -8.52 2.32 6.97
C GLY A 45 -8.16 2.69 8.40
N VAL A 46 -8.35 1.77 9.33
CA VAL A 46 -8.04 1.98 10.76
C VAL A 46 -6.55 2.04 11.03
N ASN A 47 -5.79 1.16 10.39
CA ASN A 47 -4.35 1.07 10.55
C ASN A 47 -3.67 2.36 10.05
N LYS A 48 -4.17 2.97 8.95
CA LYS A 48 -3.66 4.23 8.40
C LYS A 48 -3.70 5.37 9.42
N ALA A 49 -4.82 5.50 10.16
CA ALA A 49 -4.97 6.51 11.19
C ALA A 49 -4.01 6.31 12.38
N MET A 50 -3.46 5.11 12.55
CA MET A 50 -2.54 4.74 13.63
C MET A 50 -1.10 4.55 13.14
N GLY A 51 -0.67 5.29 12.11
CA GLY A 51 0.70 5.20 11.56
C GLY A 51 1.01 3.90 10.84
N GLY A 52 -0.02 3.11 10.50
CA GLY A 52 0.13 1.83 9.81
C GLY A 52 0.43 0.64 10.73
N ILE A 53 0.29 0.77 12.06
CA ILE A 53 0.44 -0.39 12.97
C ILE A 53 -0.62 -1.44 12.67
N GLY A 54 -0.25 -2.71 12.80
CA GLY A 54 -1.15 -3.83 12.53
C GLY A 54 -0.59 -5.18 12.97
N ILE A 55 0.72 -5.30 13.21
CA ILE A 55 1.35 -6.61 13.47
C ILE A 55 0.87 -7.20 14.79
N GLY A 56 0.75 -6.36 15.84
CA GLY A 56 0.18 -6.75 17.12
C GLY A 56 -1.33 -6.48 17.25
N LEU A 57 -1.95 -5.77 16.32
CA LEU A 57 -3.34 -5.33 16.44
C LEU A 57 -4.33 -6.47 16.21
N ARG A 58 -5.33 -6.59 17.09
CA ARG A 58 -6.47 -7.51 16.96
C ARG A 58 -7.77 -6.75 17.11
N SER A 59 -8.75 -7.07 16.29
CA SER A 59 -10.09 -6.48 16.37
C SER A 59 -11.14 -7.48 15.88
N ASN A 60 -12.29 -7.49 16.51
CA ASN A 60 -13.45 -8.26 16.08
C ASN A 60 -14.39 -7.48 15.13
N LEU A 61 -14.14 -6.18 14.95
CA LEU A 61 -14.98 -5.26 14.16
C LEU A 61 -14.29 -4.71 12.91
N GLN A 62 -13.00 -5.04 12.70
CA GLN A 62 -12.17 -4.46 11.64
C GLN A 62 -11.21 -5.53 11.10
N ILE A 63 -11.01 -5.49 9.80
CA ILE A 63 -10.10 -6.41 9.12
C ILE A 63 -8.67 -5.88 9.26
N ASN A 64 -7.74 -6.75 9.67
CA ASN A 64 -6.33 -6.43 9.75
C ASN A 64 -5.51 -7.41 8.91
N VAL A 65 -5.09 -6.97 7.73
CA VAL A 65 -4.33 -7.79 6.77
C VAL A 65 -2.84 -7.81 7.04
N ASN A 66 -2.34 -6.90 7.90
CA ASN A 66 -0.91 -6.82 8.22
C ASN A 66 -0.38 -8.06 8.96
N ASN A 67 -1.28 -8.77 9.67
CA ASN A 67 -0.93 -10.04 10.31
C ASN A 67 -2.09 -11.04 10.20
N PRO A 68 -1.96 -12.12 9.40
CA PRO A 68 -3.05 -13.07 9.18
C PRO A 68 -3.46 -13.86 10.43
N ALA A 69 -2.64 -13.90 11.47
CA ALA A 69 -3.05 -14.49 12.75
C ALA A 69 -4.20 -13.73 13.43
N SER A 70 -4.38 -12.43 13.11
CA SER A 70 -5.45 -11.58 13.63
C SER A 70 -6.85 -12.00 13.15
N TYR A 71 -6.97 -12.78 12.07
CA TYR A 71 -8.25 -13.23 11.52
C TYR A 71 -9.06 -14.09 12.51
N THR A 72 -8.38 -14.71 13.46
CA THR A 72 -9.04 -15.47 14.53
C THR A 72 -9.86 -14.61 15.49
N ALA A 73 -9.68 -13.28 15.47
CA ALA A 73 -10.39 -12.34 16.35
C ALA A 73 -11.83 -12.07 15.92
N VAL A 74 -12.24 -12.46 14.71
CA VAL A 74 -13.60 -12.23 14.19
C VAL A 74 -14.66 -12.94 15.03
N ASP A 75 -15.74 -12.23 15.35
CA ASP A 75 -16.86 -12.76 16.11
C ASP A 75 -17.57 -13.91 15.39
N SER A 76 -18.22 -14.80 16.15
CA SER A 76 -19.09 -15.83 15.58
C SER A 76 -20.28 -15.19 14.86
N LEU A 77 -20.68 -15.79 13.73
CA LEU A 77 -21.78 -15.32 12.89
C LEU A 77 -21.56 -13.92 12.26
N SER A 78 -20.38 -13.30 12.42
CA SER A 78 -20.03 -12.03 11.80
C SER A 78 -19.40 -12.24 10.43
N CYS A 79 -19.82 -11.42 9.48
CA CYS A 79 -19.16 -11.23 8.20
C CYS A 79 -18.82 -9.74 8.07
N LEU A 80 -17.54 -9.44 8.03
CA LEU A 80 -17.03 -8.09 7.82
C LEU A 80 -16.75 -7.90 6.33
N PHE A 81 -17.20 -6.78 5.79
CA PHE A 81 -16.89 -6.33 4.46
C PHE A 81 -16.35 -4.91 4.53
N GLU A 82 -15.16 -4.67 4.02
CA GLU A 82 -14.49 -3.40 4.14
C GLU A 82 -13.99 -2.90 2.79
N VAL A 83 -14.24 -1.61 2.50
CA VAL A 83 -13.79 -0.92 1.29
C VAL A 83 -13.17 0.41 1.67
N GLY A 84 -12.11 0.81 1.00
CA GLY A 84 -11.41 2.05 1.27
C GLY A 84 -11.02 2.83 0.02
N PHE A 85 -11.03 4.16 0.17
CA PHE A 85 -10.63 5.13 -0.84
C PHE A 85 -9.73 6.18 -0.21
N THR A 86 -8.74 6.65 -0.96
CA THR A 86 -7.87 7.75 -0.54
C THR A 86 -7.85 8.85 -1.59
N MET A 87 -7.97 10.09 -1.13
CA MET A 87 -7.68 11.31 -1.90
C MET A 87 -6.34 11.84 -1.44
N GLN A 88 -5.46 12.20 -2.37
CA GLN A 88 -4.12 12.69 -2.09
C GLN A 88 -3.92 14.05 -2.77
N ASN A 89 -3.42 15.00 -2.01
CA ASN A 89 -2.89 16.27 -2.51
C ASN A 89 -1.37 16.26 -2.31
N ALA A 90 -0.61 16.26 -3.41
CA ALA A 90 0.83 16.20 -3.43
C ALA A 90 1.42 17.57 -3.81
N ASN A 91 2.36 18.06 -3.01
CA ASN A 91 3.13 19.25 -3.28
C ASN A 91 4.59 18.87 -3.50
N PHE A 92 5.11 19.18 -4.67
CA PHE A 92 6.49 18.95 -5.08
C PHE A 92 7.25 20.27 -5.09
N SER A 93 8.49 20.28 -4.59
CA SER A 93 9.34 21.47 -4.60
C SER A 93 10.80 21.11 -4.81
N ASP A 94 11.48 21.81 -5.73
CA ASP A 94 12.93 21.76 -5.95
C ASP A 94 13.68 22.94 -5.28
N GLY A 95 12.95 23.75 -4.50
CA GLY A 95 13.45 24.98 -3.90
C GLY A 95 13.05 26.23 -4.69
N ASN A 96 12.96 26.18 -6.01
CA ASN A 96 12.62 27.30 -6.88
C ASN A 96 11.20 27.19 -7.41
N THR A 97 10.78 26.00 -7.81
CA THR A 97 9.46 25.72 -8.41
C THR A 97 8.61 24.88 -7.46
N LYS A 98 7.33 25.15 -7.43
CA LYS A 98 6.34 24.36 -6.67
C LYS A 98 5.25 23.87 -7.63
N LEU A 99 4.96 22.57 -7.54
CA LEU A 99 3.89 21.93 -8.31
C LEU A 99 2.93 21.24 -7.35
N ASN A 100 1.64 21.46 -7.55
CA ASN A 100 0.56 20.79 -6.81
C ASN A 100 -0.18 19.82 -7.71
N VAL A 101 -0.38 18.60 -7.26
CA VAL A 101 -1.08 17.56 -7.99
C VAL A 101 -2.07 16.83 -7.06
N LYS A 102 -3.28 16.60 -7.56
CA LYS A 102 -4.33 15.90 -6.84
C LYS A 102 -4.60 14.53 -7.47
N ASN A 103 -4.71 13.52 -6.64
CA ASN A 103 -5.03 12.16 -7.03
C ASN A 103 -6.13 11.58 -6.16
N SER A 104 -6.83 10.59 -6.69
CA SER A 104 -7.70 9.71 -5.92
C SER A 104 -7.40 8.27 -6.28
N SER A 105 -7.43 7.39 -5.31
CA SER A 105 -7.19 5.97 -5.50
C SER A 105 -8.21 5.12 -4.75
N PHE A 106 -8.53 3.99 -5.34
CA PHE A 106 -9.14 2.87 -4.63
C PHE A 106 -8.03 2.17 -3.86
N ASP A 107 -8.21 1.98 -2.54
CA ASP A 107 -7.16 1.45 -1.69
C ASP A 107 -7.29 -0.06 -1.46
N TYR A 108 -8.50 -0.53 -1.17
CA TYR A 108 -8.69 -1.94 -0.85
C TYR A 108 -10.15 -2.35 -0.87
N LEU A 109 -10.33 -3.65 -1.05
CA LEU A 109 -11.56 -4.39 -0.82
C LEU A 109 -11.20 -5.62 -0.01
N ALA A 110 -11.86 -5.84 1.11
CA ALA A 110 -11.60 -7.02 1.93
C ALA A 110 -12.90 -7.56 2.55
N MET A 111 -12.94 -8.86 2.74
CA MET A 111 -14.03 -9.57 3.40
C MET A 111 -13.45 -10.56 4.40
N GLN A 112 -14.01 -10.62 5.60
CA GLN A 112 -13.58 -11.52 6.67
C GLN A 112 -14.77 -12.16 7.35
N PHE A 113 -14.67 -13.45 7.62
CA PHE A 113 -15.70 -14.20 8.34
C PHE A 113 -15.08 -15.37 9.12
N ARG A 114 -15.84 -15.88 10.06
CA ARG A 114 -15.45 -17.03 10.84
C ARG A 114 -15.86 -18.32 10.17
N LEU A 115 -14.92 -19.24 9.95
CA LEU A 115 -15.20 -20.56 9.39
C LEU A 115 -15.76 -21.50 10.47
N PHE A 116 -15.00 -21.64 11.58
CA PHE A 116 -15.41 -22.38 12.76
C PHE A 116 -14.69 -21.84 13.99
N ARG A 117 -14.92 -22.46 15.15
CA ARG A 117 -14.34 -21.99 16.41
C ARG A 117 -12.80 -21.94 16.32
N GLY A 118 -12.23 -20.77 16.58
CA GLY A 118 -10.77 -20.54 16.52
C GLY A 118 -10.20 -20.32 15.13
N MET A 119 -11.03 -20.36 14.04
CA MET A 119 -10.54 -20.16 12.69
C MET A 119 -11.30 -19.05 11.95
N GLY A 120 -10.58 -18.03 11.51
CA GLY A 120 -11.08 -16.96 10.65
C GLY A 120 -10.47 -17.04 9.25
N MET A 121 -11.22 -16.56 8.28
CA MET A 121 -10.82 -16.46 6.89
C MET A 121 -11.02 -15.05 6.38
N THR A 122 -10.06 -14.57 5.59
CA THR A 122 -10.13 -13.26 4.95
C THR A 122 -9.76 -13.40 3.48
N LEU A 123 -10.44 -12.65 2.65
CA LEU A 123 -10.10 -12.50 1.23
C LEU A 123 -10.15 -11.03 0.86
N GLY A 124 -9.36 -10.62 -0.11
CA GLY A 124 -9.35 -9.22 -0.50
C GLY A 124 -8.48 -8.91 -1.71
N PHE A 125 -8.53 -7.65 -2.05
CA PHE A 125 -7.79 -7.04 -3.14
C PHE A 125 -7.15 -5.75 -2.66
N LEU A 126 -5.84 -5.58 -2.91
CA LEU A 126 -5.03 -4.43 -2.47
C LEU A 126 -4.02 -4.05 -3.56
N PRO A 127 -3.66 -2.78 -3.71
CA PRO A 127 -2.46 -2.41 -4.44
C PRO A 127 -1.22 -2.87 -3.67
N TYR A 128 -0.19 -3.32 -4.40
CA TYR A 128 1.12 -3.65 -3.86
C TYR A 128 2.11 -2.51 -4.09
N SER A 129 2.11 -1.94 -5.31
CA SER A 129 2.92 -0.78 -5.67
C SER A 129 2.25 0.07 -6.74
N ASN A 130 2.66 1.35 -6.84
CA ASN A 130 2.17 2.28 -7.83
C ASN A 130 3.34 2.95 -8.56
N VAL A 131 3.25 3.07 -9.87
CA VAL A 131 4.17 3.80 -10.74
C VAL A 131 3.37 4.87 -11.48
N GLY A 132 3.76 6.14 -11.29
CA GLY A 132 3.12 7.24 -11.99
C GLY A 132 4.01 8.48 -11.93
N TYR A 133 4.57 8.89 -13.06
CA TYR A 133 5.36 10.10 -13.19
C TYR A 133 5.45 10.54 -14.64
N ASN A 134 5.57 11.87 -14.83
CA ASN A 134 5.86 12.47 -16.12
C ASN A 134 6.53 13.82 -15.85
N PHE A 135 7.82 13.92 -16.12
CA PHE A 135 8.59 15.15 -15.95
C PHE A 135 9.76 15.21 -16.91
N SER A 136 10.32 16.40 -17.11
CA SER A 136 11.51 16.62 -17.92
C SER A 136 12.52 17.49 -17.21
N SER A 137 13.79 17.34 -17.56
CA SER A 137 14.90 18.19 -17.13
C SER A 137 15.68 18.64 -18.34
N THR A 138 16.09 19.90 -18.36
CA THR A 138 17.00 20.45 -19.36
C THR A 138 18.38 20.61 -18.72
N GLU A 139 19.40 20.18 -19.41
CA GLU A 139 20.80 20.26 -19.00
C GLU A 139 21.60 20.80 -20.16
N GLU A 140 22.48 21.78 -19.91
CA GLU A 140 23.43 22.25 -20.92
C GLU A 140 24.68 21.38 -20.86
N LEU A 141 25.07 20.80 -21.99
CA LEU A 141 26.27 20.03 -22.16
C LEU A 141 27.41 20.97 -22.55
N PRO A 142 28.64 20.78 -22.01
CA PRO A 142 29.77 21.54 -22.43
C PRO A 142 30.03 21.32 -23.94
N PRO A 143 30.47 22.33 -24.65
CA PRO A 143 30.81 22.20 -26.06
C PRO A 143 31.93 21.16 -26.26
N LEU A 144 31.85 20.39 -27.34
CA LEU A 144 32.85 19.37 -27.66
C LEU A 144 34.18 19.97 -28.14
N SER A 145 34.17 21.23 -28.61
CA SER A 145 35.34 22.01 -28.99
C SER A 145 35.09 23.49 -28.67
N ASP A 146 36.17 24.29 -28.63
CA ASP A 146 36.10 25.75 -28.40
C ASP A 146 35.31 26.52 -29.47
N TRP A 147 34.97 25.86 -30.56
CA TRP A 147 34.26 26.43 -31.72
C TRP A 147 32.82 25.96 -31.85
N ASP A 148 32.36 25.09 -30.96
CA ASP A 148 31.01 24.56 -31.00
C ASP A 148 30.10 25.35 -30.06
N ASP A 149 28.84 25.57 -30.45
CA ASP A 149 27.84 26.12 -29.57
C ASP A 149 27.45 25.11 -28.47
N PRO A 150 27.09 25.56 -27.26
CA PRO A 150 26.63 24.65 -26.20
C PRO A 150 25.41 23.89 -26.65
N THR A 151 25.45 22.58 -26.49
CA THR A 151 24.33 21.72 -26.81
C THR A 151 23.45 21.49 -25.58
N SER A 152 22.17 21.81 -25.66
CA SER A 152 21.22 21.46 -24.61
C SER A 152 20.60 20.09 -24.85
N VAL A 153 20.42 19.33 -23.76
CA VAL A 153 19.70 18.06 -23.77
C VAL A 153 18.45 18.16 -22.91
N ILE A 154 17.30 17.82 -23.50
CA ILE A 154 16.03 17.68 -22.79
C ILE A 154 15.83 16.20 -22.52
N ARG A 155 15.92 15.81 -21.23
CA ARG A 155 15.62 14.44 -20.79
C ARG A 155 14.20 14.39 -20.27
N SER A 156 13.35 13.57 -20.89
CA SER A 156 11.98 13.34 -20.46
C SER A 156 11.86 11.95 -19.85
N TYR A 157 11.20 11.92 -18.71
CA TYR A 157 10.99 10.72 -17.92
C TYR A 157 9.50 10.50 -17.76
N SER A 158 8.99 9.36 -18.15
CA SER A 158 7.59 8.98 -17.95
C SER A 158 7.47 7.53 -17.52
N GLY A 159 6.48 7.23 -16.72
CA GLY A 159 6.20 5.88 -16.30
C GLY A 159 4.79 5.76 -15.76
N ASN A 160 4.23 4.57 -15.92
CA ASN A 160 2.88 4.26 -15.47
C ASN A 160 2.76 2.78 -15.12
N GLY A 161 1.71 2.45 -14.37
CA GLY A 161 1.37 1.09 -13.96
C GLY A 161 1.50 0.87 -12.48
N GLY A 162 1.77 -0.38 -12.10
CA GLY A 162 1.88 -0.82 -10.71
C GLY A 162 1.49 -2.27 -10.54
N LEU A 163 1.67 -2.77 -9.35
CA LEU A 163 1.35 -4.15 -8.99
C LEU A 163 0.17 -4.17 -8.01
N HIS A 164 -0.68 -5.17 -8.18
CA HIS A 164 -1.84 -5.43 -7.33
C HIS A 164 -1.76 -6.85 -6.77
N GLN A 165 -2.44 -7.09 -5.67
CA GLN A 165 -2.56 -8.43 -5.10
C GLN A 165 -4.01 -8.75 -4.76
N ALA A 166 -4.46 -9.93 -5.19
CA ALA A 166 -5.66 -10.57 -4.71
C ALA A 166 -5.23 -11.68 -3.75
N PHE A 167 -5.79 -11.73 -2.55
CA PHE A 167 -5.36 -12.69 -1.55
C PHE A 167 -6.51 -13.43 -0.90
N ILE A 168 -6.18 -14.62 -0.42
CA ILE A 168 -6.97 -15.42 0.51
C ILE A 168 -6.09 -15.77 1.70
N GLY A 169 -6.61 -15.58 2.90
CA GLY A 169 -5.88 -15.83 4.12
C GLY A 169 -6.70 -16.57 5.15
N VAL A 170 -6.03 -17.34 5.97
CA VAL A 170 -6.62 -18.06 7.09
C VAL A 170 -5.79 -17.83 8.36
N GLY A 171 -6.49 -17.67 9.48
CA GLY A 171 -5.91 -17.63 10.80
C GLY A 171 -6.51 -18.73 11.67
N TYR A 172 -5.69 -19.38 12.46
CA TYR A 172 -6.07 -20.45 13.37
C TYR A 172 -5.47 -20.29 14.75
N GLU A 173 -6.29 -20.44 15.79
CA GLU A 173 -5.87 -20.45 17.19
C GLU A 173 -5.41 -21.85 17.57
N ILE A 174 -4.07 -22.09 17.58
CA ILE A 174 -3.47 -23.39 17.89
C ILE A 174 -3.57 -23.71 19.37
N LEU A 175 -3.29 -22.70 20.20
CA LEU A 175 -3.36 -22.78 21.65
C LEU A 175 -4.16 -21.60 22.18
N PRO A 176 -4.79 -21.69 23.34
CA PRO A 176 -5.40 -20.53 23.97
C PRO A 176 -4.44 -19.34 23.99
N LYS A 177 -4.85 -18.23 23.35
CA LYS A 177 -4.07 -16.99 23.22
C LYS A 177 -2.96 -17.00 22.14
N LEU A 178 -2.63 -18.13 21.51
CA LEU A 178 -1.66 -18.22 20.42
C LEU A 178 -2.37 -18.50 19.10
N SER A 179 -2.32 -17.54 18.20
CA SER A 179 -2.86 -17.65 16.85
C SER A 179 -1.74 -17.61 15.83
N ILE A 180 -1.88 -18.40 14.78
CA ILE A 180 -1.04 -18.31 13.58
C ILE A 180 -1.93 -18.07 12.36
N GLY A 181 -1.34 -17.62 11.27
CA GLY A 181 -2.07 -17.43 10.03
C GLY A 181 -1.17 -17.35 8.83
N THR A 182 -1.78 -17.49 7.67
CA THR A 182 -1.10 -17.35 6.38
C THR A 182 -2.00 -16.65 5.38
N ASN A 183 -1.40 -15.82 4.52
CA ASN A 183 -2.01 -15.31 3.30
C ASN A 183 -1.31 -15.93 2.10
N VAL A 184 -2.10 -16.34 1.13
CA VAL A 184 -1.67 -16.69 -0.23
C VAL A 184 -2.21 -15.60 -1.14
N SER A 185 -1.32 -14.86 -1.78
CA SER A 185 -1.65 -13.71 -2.62
C SER A 185 -1.21 -13.97 -4.06
N TYR A 186 -2.08 -13.71 -5.01
CA TYR A 186 -1.73 -13.61 -6.42
C TYR A 186 -1.33 -12.16 -6.71
N LEU A 187 -0.03 -11.94 -6.95
CA LEU A 187 0.56 -10.66 -7.30
C LEU A 187 0.57 -10.52 -8.81
N PHE A 188 -0.01 -9.45 -9.34
CA PHE A 188 -0.11 -9.22 -10.77
C PHE A 188 -0.10 -7.73 -11.12
N GLY A 189 0.28 -7.44 -12.35
CA GLY A 189 0.27 -6.10 -12.91
C GLY A 189 1.44 -5.85 -13.84
N ASN A 190 1.51 -4.65 -14.38
CA ASN A 190 2.59 -4.24 -15.24
C ASN A 190 3.09 -2.84 -14.86
N PHE A 191 4.30 -2.54 -15.26
CA PHE A 191 4.82 -1.19 -15.22
C PHE A 191 5.71 -0.91 -16.43
N ASN A 192 5.71 0.35 -16.82
CA ASN A 192 6.49 0.86 -17.93
C ASN A 192 7.28 2.10 -17.49
N HIS A 193 8.59 2.10 -17.74
CA HIS A 193 9.47 3.24 -17.51
C HIS A 193 10.11 3.64 -18.83
N LYS A 194 9.90 4.89 -19.24
CA LYS A 194 10.46 5.44 -20.46
C LYS A 194 11.34 6.64 -20.16
N VAL A 195 12.52 6.66 -20.73
CA VAL A 195 13.45 7.78 -20.69
C VAL A 195 13.77 8.16 -22.13
N SER A 196 13.61 9.43 -22.47
CA SER A 196 14.04 9.96 -23.78
C SER A 196 14.97 11.14 -23.58
N ALA A 197 15.94 11.28 -24.46
CA ALA A 197 16.87 12.41 -24.55
C ALA A 197 16.80 12.99 -25.95
N ASN A 198 16.42 14.27 -26.03
CA ASN A 198 16.39 15.07 -27.24
C ASN A 198 17.47 16.14 -27.12
N PHE A 199 18.24 16.33 -28.17
CA PHE A 199 19.36 17.27 -28.21
C PHE A 199 18.98 18.48 -29.09
N SER A 200 19.51 19.67 -28.74
CA SER A 200 19.36 20.87 -29.57
C SER A 200 20.15 20.79 -30.88
N ASP A 201 21.24 20.03 -30.88
CA ASP A 201 22.01 19.74 -32.09
C ASP A 201 21.30 18.69 -32.95
N ALA A 202 20.99 19.05 -34.19
CA ALA A 202 20.31 18.17 -35.15
C ALA A 202 21.18 16.97 -35.62
N ASN A 203 22.49 17.02 -35.42
CA ASN A 203 23.40 15.97 -35.76
C ASN A 203 23.46 14.85 -34.72
N ILE A 204 22.89 15.09 -33.50
CA ILE A 204 22.86 14.10 -32.43
C ILE A 204 21.49 13.39 -32.43
N TYR A 205 21.52 12.08 -32.62
CA TYR A 205 20.30 11.29 -32.69
C TYR A 205 19.60 11.21 -31.33
N PRO A 206 18.29 11.54 -31.25
CA PRO A 206 17.50 11.36 -30.06
C PRO A 206 17.50 9.90 -29.58
N LEU A 207 17.65 9.71 -28.28
CA LEU A 207 17.66 8.40 -27.63
C LEU A 207 16.37 8.18 -26.85
N ALA A 208 15.76 7.01 -27.00
CA ALA A 208 14.64 6.58 -26.16
C ALA A 208 14.92 5.19 -25.60
N ARG A 209 14.75 5.03 -24.28
CA ARG A 209 14.86 3.75 -23.56
C ARG A 209 13.54 3.44 -22.90
N THR A 210 13.05 2.24 -23.12
CA THR A 210 11.81 1.75 -22.52
C THR A 210 12.08 0.46 -21.76
N TYR A 211 11.66 0.42 -20.51
CA TYR A 211 11.70 -0.77 -19.65
C TYR A 211 10.25 -1.17 -19.39
N TYR A 212 9.88 -2.36 -19.78
CA TYR A 212 8.56 -2.93 -19.57
C TYR A 212 8.68 -4.20 -18.74
N ALA A 213 7.76 -4.37 -17.79
CA ALA A 213 7.61 -5.63 -17.09
C ALA A 213 6.13 -5.90 -16.80
N GLU A 214 5.72 -7.13 -17.02
CA GLU A 214 4.45 -7.69 -16.60
C GLU A 214 4.72 -8.84 -15.65
N ILE A 215 4.21 -8.76 -14.44
CA ILE A 215 4.46 -9.68 -13.34
C ILE A 215 3.16 -10.43 -13.02
N SER A 216 3.31 -11.73 -12.81
CA SER A 216 2.22 -12.63 -12.46
C SER A 216 2.79 -13.79 -11.65
N ASP A 217 2.59 -13.75 -10.30
CA ASP A 217 3.16 -14.75 -9.40
C ASP A 217 2.37 -14.87 -8.10
N VAL A 218 2.68 -15.89 -7.30
CA VAL A 218 2.05 -16.15 -6.01
C VAL A 218 3.00 -15.74 -4.89
N LYS A 219 2.51 -14.99 -3.91
CA LYS A 219 3.25 -14.51 -2.73
C LYS A 219 2.68 -15.14 -1.46
N PHE A 220 3.55 -15.44 -0.50
CA PHE A 220 3.20 -16.04 0.78
C PHE A 220 3.58 -15.13 1.95
N ASP A 221 2.60 -14.89 2.85
CA ASP A 221 2.80 -14.17 4.09
C ASP A 221 2.37 -15.05 5.27
N PHE A 222 3.16 -15.07 6.32
CA PHE A 222 2.91 -15.82 7.55
C PHE A 222 2.80 -14.84 8.72
N GLY A 223 1.98 -15.19 9.71
CA GLY A 223 1.81 -14.38 10.89
C GLY A 223 1.60 -15.22 12.14
N ALA A 224 2.02 -14.67 13.27
CA ALA A 224 1.76 -15.21 14.59
C ALA A 224 1.38 -14.07 15.53
N GLN A 225 0.46 -14.34 16.46
CA GLN A 225 0.08 -13.43 17.54
C GLN A 225 -0.10 -14.19 18.85
N TYR A 226 0.44 -13.60 19.92
CA TYR A 226 0.27 -14.10 21.28
C TYR A 226 -0.37 -13.03 22.15
N SER A 227 -1.55 -13.33 22.71
CA SER A 227 -2.33 -12.40 23.54
C SER A 227 -2.13 -12.73 25.01
N LEU A 228 -1.49 -11.83 25.76
CA LEU A 228 -1.13 -11.99 27.17
C LEU A 228 -1.98 -11.03 28.03
N PRO A 229 -2.96 -11.53 28.78
CA PRO A 229 -3.67 -10.69 29.74
C PRO A 229 -2.74 -10.39 30.91
N LEU A 230 -2.34 -9.11 31.03
CA LEU A 230 -1.46 -8.63 32.13
C LEU A 230 -2.26 -8.30 33.39
N SER A 231 -3.53 -7.91 33.21
CA SER A 231 -4.43 -7.61 34.31
C SER A 231 -5.88 -7.90 33.90
N LYS A 232 -6.85 -7.71 34.83
CA LYS A 232 -8.28 -7.83 34.52
C LYS A 232 -8.75 -6.88 33.40
N LYS A 233 -8.04 -5.77 33.19
CA LYS A 233 -8.36 -4.72 32.22
C LYS A 233 -7.28 -4.53 31.15
N GLY A 234 -6.13 -5.16 31.29
CA GLY A 234 -4.97 -4.96 30.41
C GLY A 234 -4.64 -6.20 29.60
N LEU A 235 -4.64 -6.06 28.28
CA LEU A 235 -4.28 -7.10 27.32
C LEU A 235 -3.08 -6.63 26.47
N LEU A 236 -1.98 -7.38 26.52
CA LEU A 236 -0.83 -7.20 25.64
C LEU A 236 -0.88 -8.24 24.52
N THR A 237 -0.83 -7.79 23.28
CA THR A 237 -0.70 -8.69 22.12
C THR A 237 0.65 -8.47 21.46
N LEU A 238 1.45 -9.51 21.38
CA LEU A 238 2.71 -9.55 20.65
C LEU A 238 2.45 -10.19 19.29
N GLY A 239 2.99 -9.60 18.24
CA GLY A 239 2.85 -10.08 16.87
C GLY A 239 4.19 -10.24 16.17
N ALA A 240 4.27 -11.24 15.29
CA ALA A 240 5.36 -11.43 14.35
C ALA A 240 4.80 -11.77 12.97
N THR A 241 5.48 -11.30 11.93
CA THR A 241 5.12 -11.59 10.54
C THR A 241 6.36 -11.90 9.72
N TYR A 242 6.20 -12.74 8.72
CA TYR A 242 7.23 -13.10 7.77
C TYR A 242 6.63 -13.23 6.37
N SER A 243 7.22 -12.54 5.37
CA SER A 243 6.88 -12.75 3.96
C SER A 243 8.07 -13.38 3.24
N LEU A 244 7.78 -14.41 2.46
CA LEU A 244 8.80 -15.17 1.74
C LEU A 244 9.36 -14.33 0.60
N GLY A 245 10.70 -14.18 0.58
CA GLY A 245 11.41 -13.63 -0.56
C GLY A 245 11.52 -14.67 -1.68
N GLN A 246 11.20 -14.27 -2.91
CA GLN A 246 11.17 -15.20 -4.05
C GLN A 246 11.44 -14.50 -5.36
N ASP A 247 11.95 -15.27 -6.33
CA ASP A 247 12.04 -14.82 -7.72
C ASP A 247 10.63 -14.69 -8.30
N LEU A 248 10.37 -13.60 -9.04
CA LEU A 248 9.08 -13.36 -9.67
C LEU A 248 9.08 -13.83 -11.11
N ASN A 249 7.99 -14.49 -11.49
CA ASN A 249 7.70 -14.80 -12.88
C ASN A 249 7.27 -13.50 -13.58
N ALA A 250 8.01 -13.11 -14.62
CA ALA A 250 7.78 -11.87 -15.33
C ALA A 250 8.10 -11.96 -16.80
N ILE A 251 7.21 -11.42 -17.62
CA ILE A 251 7.51 -11.06 -19.01
C ILE A 251 8.16 -9.67 -18.97
N ASN A 252 9.35 -9.54 -19.49
CA ASN A 252 10.09 -8.28 -19.42
C ASN A 252 10.80 -7.97 -20.71
N SER A 253 10.96 -6.68 -21.00
CA SER A 253 11.72 -6.20 -22.14
C SER A 253 12.42 -4.88 -21.83
N TYR A 254 13.58 -4.71 -22.41
CA TYR A 254 14.32 -3.46 -22.48
C TYR A 254 14.54 -3.12 -23.95
N ILE A 255 14.14 -1.92 -24.36
CA ILE A 255 14.28 -1.46 -25.74
C ILE A 255 14.99 -0.10 -25.70
N SER A 256 16.10 0.02 -26.44
CA SER A 256 16.84 1.26 -26.63
C SER A 256 16.84 1.62 -28.11
N ASN A 257 16.20 2.74 -28.45
CA ASN A 257 16.07 3.20 -29.82
C ASN A 257 16.75 4.56 -30.00
N GLN A 258 17.52 4.68 -31.09
CA GLN A 258 17.95 5.98 -31.62
C GLN A 258 17.11 6.31 -32.84
N LYS A 259 16.65 7.54 -32.94
CA LYS A 259 15.73 7.98 -34.01
C LYS A 259 16.34 9.12 -34.80
N LEU A 260 16.17 9.09 -36.13
CA LEU A 260 16.45 10.20 -37.04
C LEU A 260 15.16 10.54 -37.79
N ASN A 261 14.72 11.80 -37.74
CA ASN A 261 13.53 12.28 -38.43
C ASN A 261 12.27 11.41 -38.14
N GLY A 262 12.15 10.93 -36.89
CA GLY A 262 11.03 10.07 -36.48
C GLY A 262 11.20 8.58 -36.79
N SER A 263 12.13 8.20 -37.67
CA SER A 263 12.44 6.79 -38.00
C SER A 263 13.48 6.22 -37.04
N VAL A 264 13.34 4.95 -36.66
CA VAL A 264 14.33 4.24 -35.85
C VAL A 264 15.52 3.90 -36.71
N VAL A 265 16.71 4.41 -36.35
CA VAL A 265 17.97 4.15 -37.06
C VAL A 265 18.74 3.02 -36.39
N ILE A 266 18.79 3.00 -35.06
CA ILE A 266 19.45 1.98 -34.26
C ILE A 266 18.47 1.50 -33.22
N SER A 267 18.27 0.20 -33.12
CA SER A 267 17.45 -0.43 -32.09
C SER A 267 18.26 -1.54 -31.43
N ASP A 268 18.36 -1.49 -30.13
CA ASP A 268 18.86 -2.57 -29.29
C ASP A 268 17.72 -3.02 -28.37
N SER A 269 17.44 -4.31 -28.37
CA SER A 269 16.35 -4.86 -27.57
C SER A 269 16.80 -6.14 -26.86
N VAL A 270 16.52 -6.21 -25.57
CA VAL A 270 16.69 -7.42 -24.77
C VAL A 270 15.31 -7.84 -24.26
N THR A 271 14.89 -9.04 -24.62
CA THR A 271 13.65 -9.63 -24.16
C THR A 271 13.96 -10.85 -23.29
N HIS A 272 13.13 -11.09 -22.28
CA HIS A 272 13.25 -12.24 -21.39
C HIS A 272 14.56 -12.35 -20.60
N ILE A 273 14.78 -11.40 -19.70
CA ILE A 273 15.82 -11.54 -18.68
C ILE A 273 15.30 -12.54 -17.64
N ASN A 274 15.95 -13.69 -17.56
CA ASN A 274 15.60 -14.72 -16.58
C ASN A 274 15.81 -14.21 -15.15
N LYS A 275 14.83 -14.50 -14.26
CA LYS A 275 14.87 -14.07 -12.84
C LYS A 275 15.13 -12.57 -12.70
N ALA A 276 14.48 -11.77 -13.55
CA ALA A 276 14.68 -10.33 -13.63
C ALA A 276 14.30 -9.62 -12.33
N PHE A 277 13.27 -10.11 -11.63
CA PHE A 277 12.69 -9.48 -10.44
C PHE A 277 12.61 -10.44 -9.28
N GLN A 278 12.78 -9.89 -8.08
CA GLN A 278 12.71 -10.66 -6.84
C GLN A 278 12.00 -9.87 -5.74
N LEU A 279 11.10 -10.53 -5.01
CA LEU A 279 10.54 -10.00 -3.76
C LEU A 279 11.54 -10.16 -2.63
N PRO A 280 11.58 -9.20 -1.69
CA PRO A 280 12.43 -9.29 -0.51
C PRO A 280 11.85 -10.22 0.55
N HIS A 281 12.71 -10.88 1.31
CA HIS A 281 12.33 -11.39 2.62
C HIS A 281 11.92 -10.22 3.50
N THR A 282 10.73 -10.33 4.10
CA THR A 282 10.17 -9.28 4.95
C THR A 282 9.93 -9.84 6.35
N PHE A 283 10.42 -9.16 7.36
CA PHE A 283 10.27 -9.50 8.77
C PHE A 283 9.56 -8.36 9.48
N GLY A 284 8.54 -8.69 10.25
CA GLY A 284 7.80 -7.72 11.04
C GLY A 284 7.64 -8.19 12.48
N ILE A 285 7.81 -7.28 13.42
CA ILE A 285 7.49 -7.49 14.83
C ILE A 285 6.66 -6.31 15.32
N GLY A 286 5.73 -6.57 16.23
CA GLY A 286 4.87 -5.54 16.78
C GLY A 286 4.27 -5.93 18.11
N ALA A 287 3.89 -4.92 18.87
CA ALA A 287 3.21 -5.07 20.14
C ALA A 287 2.07 -4.08 20.26
N THR A 288 0.96 -4.51 20.81
CA THR A 288 -0.21 -3.67 21.07
C THR A 288 -0.70 -3.93 22.49
N TYR A 289 -0.84 -2.86 23.26
CA TYR A 289 -1.42 -2.90 24.60
C TYR A 289 -2.79 -2.25 24.60
N GLU A 290 -3.78 -2.98 25.05
CA GLU A 290 -5.16 -2.53 25.22
C GLU A 290 -5.52 -2.45 26.70
N TYR A 291 -6.06 -1.32 27.11
CA TYR A 291 -6.49 -1.09 28.49
C TYR A 291 -7.98 -0.74 28.54
N ASP A 292 -8.76 -1.54 29.28
CA ASP A 292 -10.19 -1.34 29.58
C ASP A 292 -11.07 -1.13 28.33
N GLU A 293 -10.68 -1.72 27.17
CA GLU A 293 -11.30 -1.52 25.85
C GLU A 293 -11.34 -0.04 25.39
N ARG A 294 -10.73 0.87 26.16
CA ARG A 294 -10.75 2.32 25.96
C ARG A 294 -9.49 2.86 25.33
N LEU A 295 -8.35 2.38 25.75
CA LEU A 295 -7.05 2.83 25.25
C LEU A 295 -6.32 1.69 24.61
N THR A 296 -5.94 1.86 23.35
CA THR A 296 -5.06 0.94 22.63
C THR A 296 -3.83 1.71 22.18
N VAL A 297 -2.62 1.24 22.53
CA VAL A 297 -1.35 1.77 22.03
C VAL A 297 -0.56 0.64 21.43
N GLY A 298 0.17 0.94 20.36
CA GLY A 298 0.98 -0.07 19.69
C GLY A 298 2.18 0.51 18.97
N ALA A 299 3.13 -0.38 18.72
CA ALA A 299 4.33 -0.09 17.93
C ALA A 299 4.71 -1.30 17.09
N ASP A 300 5.14 -1.04 15.86
CA ASP A 300 5.57 -2.03 14.89
C ASP A 300 6.90 -1.65 14.26
N VAL A 301 7.71 -2.65 13.94
CA VAL A 301 8.93 -2.54 13.14
C VAL A 301 8.87 -3.54 12.00
N LEU A 302 9.07 -3.06 10.77
CA LEU A 302 9.07 -3.84 9.55
C LEU A 302 10.41 -3.68 8.83
N LEU A 303 11.08 -4.79 8.54
CA LEU A 303 12.33 -4.86 7.79
C LEU A 303 12.14 -5.65 6.51
N GLN A 304 12.45 -5.05 5.36
CA GLN A 304 12.38 -5.67 4.04
C GLN A 304 13.78 -5.72 3.42
N LYS A 305 14.29 -6.91 3.12
CA LYS A 305 15.64 -7.19 2.63
C LYS A 305 15.78 -6.97 1.13
N PHE A 306 15.54 -5.72 0.67
CA PHE A 306 15.66 -5.37 -0.75
C PHE A 306 17.10 -5.36 -1.27
N SER A 307 18.11 -5.18 -0.41
CA SER A 307 19.53 -5.19 -0.81
C SER A 307 19.98 -6.50 -1.47
N GLU A 308 19.30 -7.60 -1.14
CA GLU A 308 19.59 -8.94 -1.66
C GLU A 308 18.84 -9.24 -2.95
N THR A 309 17.89 -8.39 -3.35
CA THR A 309 16.99 -8.64 -4.48
C THR A 309 17.54 -8.16 -5.81
N ARG A 310 16.96 -8.70 -6.87
CA ARG A 310 17.26 -8.33 -8.27
C ARG A 310 16.16 -7.44 -8.84
N PHE A 311 16.59 -6.51 -9.69
CA PHE A 311 15.70 -5.72 -10.54
C PHE A 311 16.29 -5.62 -11.95
N PHE A 312 15.56 -6.08 -12.97
CA PHE A 312 16.08 -6.33 -14.33
C PHE A 312 17.39 -7.13 -14.32
N GLY A 313 17.47 -8.16 -13.46
CA GLY A 313 18.62 -9.04 -13.31
C GLY A 313 19.81 -8.47 -12.53
N LYS A 314 19.82 -7.17 -12.21
CA LYS A 314 20.92 -6.50 -11.48
C LYS A 314 20.71 -6.58 -9.97
N LYS A 315 21.78 -6.91 -9.24
CA LYS A 315 21.84 -6.93 -7.76
C LYS A 315 22.57 -5.70 -7.22
N GLY A 316 22.36 -5.41 -5.92
CA GLY A 316 23.13 -4.41 -5.17
C GLY A 316 22.70 -2.96 -5.39
N GLU A 317 21.72 -2.71 -6.24
CA GLU A 317 21.23 -1.38 -6.55
C GLU A 317 20.10 -0.89 -5.60
N LEU A 318 19.73 -1.72 -4.62
CA LEU A 318 18.67 -1.44 -3.64
C LEU A 318 19.22 -1.39 -2.22
N ALA A 319 18.51 -0.70 -1.32
CA ALA A 319 18.75 -0.68 0.12
C ALA A 319 17.69 -1.49 0.85
N ASP A 320 17.98 -1.93 2.06
CA ASP A 320 16.95 -2.49 2.93
C ASP A 320 15.99 -1.40 3.38
N ARG A 321 14.69 -1.71 3.31
CA ARG A 321 13.65 -0.81 3.84
C ARG A 321 13.37 -1.13 5.29
N LEU A 322 13.46 -0.12 6.15
CA LEU A 322 13.06 -0.19 7.55
C LEU A 322 11.91 0.78 7.78
N LYS A 323 10.77 0.29 8.27
CA LYS A 323 9.64 1.12 8.70
C LYS A 323 9.38 0.89 10.18
N CYS A 324 9.35 1.98 10.96
CA CYS A 324 8.96 2.00 12.37
C CYS A 324 7.66 2.80 12.48
N SER A 325 6.69 2.25 13.16
CA SER A 325 5.36 2.85 13.32
C SER A 325 4.94 2.84 14.78
N VAL A 326 4.24 3.89 15.20
CA VAL A 326 3.60 3.98 16.51
C VAL A 326 2.18 4.51 16.34
N GLY A 327 1.26 4.06 17.18
CA GLY A 327 -0.12 4.50 17.09
C GLY A 327 -0.88 4.31 18.38
N ALA A 328 -1.91 5.13 18.55
CA ALA A 328 -2.80 5.08 19.68
C ALA A 328 -4.26 5.24 19.25
N GLN A 329 -5.15 4.59 19.96
CA GLN A 329 -6.60 4.71 19.84
C GLN A 329 -7.20 4.99 21.20
N TYR A 330 -8.10 5.96 21.25
CA TYR A 330 -8.89 6.25 22.42
C TYR A 330 -10.39 6.09 22.15
N TYR A 331 -11.07 5.28 22.97
CA TYR A 331 -12.51 5.03 22.91
C TYR A 331 -13.12 5.47 24.23
N PRO A 332 -13.76 6.65 24.30
CA PRO A 332 -14.16 7.25 25.58
C PRO A 332 -15.08 6.38 26.42
N ASP A 333 -16.13 5.83 25.83
CA ASP A 333 -17.08 4.97 26.55
C ASP A 333 -17.81 4.04 25.57
N PRO A 334 -17.41 2.74 25.52
CA PRO A 334 -18.04 1.73 24.66
C PRO A 334 -19.51 1.50 24.90
N THR A 335 -19.99 1.79 26.11
CA THR A 335 -21.36 1.49 26.55
C THR A 335 -22.30 2.70 26.52
N SER A 336 -21.77 3.89 26.26
CA SER A 336 -22.55 5.14 26.27
C SER A 336 -23.51 5.22 25.09
N ASN A 337 -24.73 5.77 25.34
CA ASN A 337 -25.65 6.14 24.26
C ASN A 337 -25.31 7.49 23.59
N ASN A 338 -24.31 8.22 24.10
CA ASN A 338 -23.86 9.48 23.53
C ASN A 338 -22.99 9.23 22.33
N PHE A 339 -23.38 9.75 21.15
CA PHE A 339 -22.67 9.57 19.88
C PHE A 339 -21.18 9.93 19.97
N PHE A 340 -20.82 11.08 20.57
CA PHE A 340 -19.43 11.52 20.68
C PHE A 340 -18.57 10.59 21.55
N LYS A 341 -19.16 9.90 22.53
CA LYS A 341 -18.47 8.92 23.35
C LYS A 341 -18.28 7.57 22.64
N GLN A 342 -19.07 7.30 21.60
CA GLN A 342 -18.95 6.12 20.75
C GLN A 342 -17.96 6.29 19.59
N ILE A 343 -17.42 7.50 19.39
CA ILE A 343 -16.37 7.75 18.39
C ILE A 343 -15.05 7.21 18.93
N LYS A 344 -14.34 6.45 18.10
CA LYS A 344 -12.94 6.06 18.36
C LYS A 344 -12.01 7.10 17.73
N TYR A 345 -11.19 7.73 18.54
CA TYR A 345 -10.19 8.70 18.15
C TYR A 345 -8.86 8.00 17.98
N ARG A 346 -8.13 8.32 16.92
CA ARG A 346 -6.86 7.68 16.59
C ARG A 346 -5.83 8.69 16.19
N ALA A 347 -4.55 8.38 16.52
CA ALA A 347 -3.41 9.11 16.06
C ALA A 347 -2.22 8.16 15.91
N GLY A 348 -1.31 8.49 15.02
CA GLY A 348 -0.11 7.69 14.81
C GLY A 348 0.92 8.41 13.99
N ALA A 349 2.12 7.86 14.01
CA ALA A 349 3.24 8.36 13.22
C ALA A 349 4.10 7.19 12.76
N TYR A 350 4.81 7.39 11.66
CA TYR A 350 5.80 6.44 11.21
C TYR A 350 7.01 7.13 10.59
N TYR A 351 8.09 6.39 10.61
CA TYR A 351 9.33 6.69 9.92
C TYR A 351 9.72 5.53 9.03
N SER A 352 10.09 5.79 7.77
CA SER A 352 10.53 4.76 6.85
C SER A 352 11.78 5.20 6.09
N LYS A 353 12.79 4.32 6.09
CA LYS A 353 13.89 4.40 5.14
C LYS A 353 13.46 3.74 3.84
N PRO A 354 13.62 4.40 2.68
CA PRO A 354 13.24 3.81 1.40
C PRO A 354 14.22 2.70 0.98
N TYR A 355 13.74 1.83 0.10
CA TYR A 355 14.57 0.78 -0.51
C TYR A 355 15.37 1.26 -1.73
N VAL A 356 15.14 2.49 -2.19
CA VAL A 356 15.75 3.05 -3.39
C VAL A 356 17.08 3.71 -3.06
N LYS A 357 18.11 3.37 -3.84
CA LYS A 357 19.39 4.10 -3.89
C LYS A 357 19.50 4.89 -5.21
N VAL A 358 20.06 6.08 -5.13
CA VAL A 358 20.43 6.92 -6.27
C VAL A 358 21.91 7.23 -6.13
N ASN A 359 22.71 6.89 -7.13
CA ASN A 359 24.17 7.05 -7.11
C ASN A 359 24.83 6.41 -5.87
N GLY A 360 24.32 5.25 -5.42
CA GLY A 360 24.85 4.52 -4.27
C GLY A 360 24.42 5.04 -2.89
N GLN A 361 23.73 6.18 -2.82
CA GLN A 361 23.20 6.77 -1.58
C GLN A 361 21.70 6.50 -1.40
N GLU A 362 21.19 6.48 -0.16
CA GLU A 362 19.76 6.40 0.13
C GLU A 362 19.06 7.62 -0.51
N ALA A 363 17.98 7.37 -1.28
CA ALA A 363 17.35 8.43 -2.08
C ALA A 363 16.62 9.46 -1.23
N ALA A 364 15.78 9.02 -0.29
CA ALA A 364 14.95 9.91 0.52
C ALA A 364 14.47 9.20 1.80
N ARG A 365 14.10 9.94 2.82
CA ARG A 365 13.47 9.44 4.05
C ARG A 365 12.02 9.85 4.08
N GLU A 366 11.16 9.00 4.60
CA GLU A 366 9.73 9.24 4.65
C GLU A 366 9.27 9.34 6.11
N PHE A 367 8.54 10.42 6.43
CA PHE A 367 7.91 10.67 7.73
C PHE A 367 6.43 10.86 7.50
N GLY A 368 5.60 10.17 8.27
CA GLY A 368 4.17 10.33 8.23
C GLY A 368 3.59 10.55 9.62
N VAL A 369 2.63 11.46 9.72
CA VAL A 369 1.83 11.68 10.93
C VAL A 369 0.37 11.69 10.51
N GLY A 370 -0.45 10.92 11.20
CA GLY A 370 -1.86 10.78 10.89
C GLY A 370 -2.76 10.86 12.11
N ALA A 371 -3.99 11.25 11.87
CA ALA A 371 -5.07 11.19 12.84
C ALA A 371 -6.36 10.75 12.16
N GLY A 372 -7.28 10.15 12.91
CA GLY A 372 -8.52 9.69 12.35
C GLY A 372 -9.61 9.43 13.39
N LEU A 373 -10.81 9.25 12.86
CA LEU A 373 -12.03 9.00 13.62
C LEU A 373 -12.69 7.74 13.06
N THR A 374 -13.27 6.93 13.93
CA THR A 374 -14.19 5.88 13.50
C THR A 374 -15.56 6.16 14.11
N LEU A 375 -16.53 6.31 13.22
CA LEU A 375 -17.90 6.68 13.52
C LEU A 375 -18.78 5.43 13.42
N PRO A 376 -19.57 5.11 14.47
CA PRO A 376 -20.56 4.04 14.36
C PRO A 376 -21.71 4.50 13.47
N ILE A 377 -22.15 3.63 12.55
CA ILE A 377 -23.34 3.88 11.74
C ILE A 377 -24.54 3.38 12.55
N SER A 378 -25.34 4.32 13.08
CA SER A 378 -26.54 4.01 13.86
C SER A 378 -27.67 3.47 12.96
N SER A 379 -28.31 2.37 13.36
CA SER A 379 -29.33 1.65 12.58
C SER A 379 -30.72 2.28 12.55
N LYS A 380 -30.85 3.60 12.56
CA LYS A 380 -32.16 4.23 12.28
C LYS A 380 -32.75 3.85 10.93
N TRP A 381 -31.93 3.29 10.05
CA TRP A 381 -32.28 2.79 8.72
C TRP A 381 -32.29 1.26 8.71
N GLY A 382 -33.11 0.66 9.46
CA GLY A 382 -33.47 -0.77 9.64
C GLY A 382 -32.86 -1.90 8.80
N TRP A 383 -31.98 -1.60 7.85
CA TRP A 383 -31.29 -2.53 6.96
C TRP A 383 -29.76 -2.63 7.20
N MET A 384 -29.17 -1.67 7.96
CA MET A 384 -27.77 -1.74 8.40
C MET A 384 -27.66 -2.27 9.82
N ASN A 385 -26.78 -3.23 10.05
CA ASN A 385 -26.51 -3.76 11.37
C ASN A 385 -25.84 -2.69 12.26
N GLN A 386 -26.14 -2.66 13.54
CA GLN A 386 -25.64 -1.67 14.52
C GLN A 386 -24.11 -1.63 14.69
N ARG A 387 -23.36 -2.52 14.02
CA ARG A 387 -21.91 -2.64 14.12
C ARG A 387 -21.13 -2.12 12.91
N SER A 388 -21.81 -1.57 11.90
CA SER A 388 -21.14 -0.97 10.75
C SER A 388 -20.50 0.36 11.14
N ILE A 389 -19.36 0.67 10.54
CA ILE A 389 -18.54 1.84 10.91
C ILE A 389 -18.01 2.56 9.66
N ILE A 390 -17.83 3.87 9.80
CA ILE A 390 -17.10 4.71 8.85
C ILE A 390 -15.80 5.14 9.53
N SER A 391 -14.66 4.89 8.89
CA SER A 391 -13.35 5.36 9.31
C SER A 391 -12.92 6.50 8.41
N ILE A 392 -12.56 7.63 8.98
CA ILE A 392 -12.03 8.81 8.26
C ILE A 392 -10.66 9.10 8.85
N SER A 393 -9.65 9.22 8.03
CA SER A 393 -8.29 9.56 8.47
C SER A 393 -7.65 10.58 7.57
N GLY A 394 -6.93 11.51 8.19
CA GLY A 394 -6.02 12.45 7.55
C GLY A 394 -4.58 12.11 7.88
N GLU A 395 -3.72 12.13 6.89
CA GLU A 395 -2.30 11.84 7.03
C GLU A 395 -1.48 12.91 6.31
N TRP A 396 -0.47 13.43 6.99
CA TRP A 396 0.57 14.24 6.38
C TRP A 396 1.84 13.43 6.26
N VAL A 397 2.40 13.39 5.05
CA VAL A 397 3.62 12.64 4.72
C VAL A 397 4.63 13.57 4.09
N LYS A 398 5.87 13.54 4.57
CA LYS A 398 7.00 14.23 3.98
C LYS A 398 8.02 13.20 3.48
N ILE A 399 8.40 13.31 2.21
CA ILE A 399 9.53 12.60 1.62
C ILE A 399 10.68 13.61 1.50
N ASP A 400 11.72 13.39 2.30
CA ASP A 400 12.88 14.27 2.44
C ASP A 400 14.08 13.67 1.72
N PRO A 401 14.48 14.24 0.56
CA PRO A 401 15.58 13.72 -0.22
C PRO A 401 16.91 13.88 0.55
N GLN A 402 17.74 12.85 0.48
CA GLN A 402 19.08 12.90 1.10
C GLN A 402 20.15 13.39 0.10
N ILE A 403 19.75 13.67 -1.14
CA ILE A 403 20.63 14.10 -2.23
C ILE A 403 20.22 15.51 -2.64
N LYS A 404 21.21 16.41 -2.75
CA LYS A 404 20.96 17.80 -3.21
C LYS A 404 20.43 17.83 -4.65
N GLY A 405 19.49 18.72 -4.93
CA GLY A 405 18.89 18.88 -6.27
C GLY A 405 17.79 17.87 -6.60
N VAL A 406 17.35 17.08 -5.62
CA VAL A 406 16.19 16.18 -5.76
C VAL A 406 14.98 16.81 -5.10
N LEU A 407 13.79 16.56 -5.69
CA LEU A 407 12.52 17.13 -5.23
C LEU A 407 12.15 16.69 -3.81
N THR A 408 11.73 17.65 -2.99
CA THR A 408 11.01 17.38 -1.74
C THR A 408 9.52 17.17 -2.05
N GLU A 409 8.92 16.15 -1.46
CA GLU A 409 7.52 15.83 -1.65
C GLU A 409 6.77 15.91 -0.32
N ASN A 410 5.64 16.62 -0.32
CA ASN A 410 4.73 16.69 0.82
C ASN A 410 3.34 16.23 0.37
N TYR A 411 2.77 15.27 1.08
CA TYR A 411 1.46 14.72 0.81
C TYR A 411 0.49 15.02 1.93
N LEU A 412 -0.71 15.44 1.57
CA LEU A 412 -1.87 15.41 2.45
C LEU A 412 -2.82 14.34 1.88
N ARG A 413 -3.04 13.28 2.64
CA ARG A 413 -3.92 12.18 2.29
C ARG A 413 -5.15 12.21 3.17
N LEU A 414 -6.32 12.08 2.56
CA LEU A 414 -7.60 11.88 3.22
C LEU A 414 -8.14 10.51 2.82
N SER A 415 -8.23 9.59 3.77
CA SER A 415 -8.73 8.24 3.51
C SER A 415 -10.09 8.04 4.18
N VAL A 416 -11.00 7.38 3.46
CA VAL A 416 -12.32 6.98 3.94
C VAL A 416 -12.46 5.48 3.77
N GLY A 417 -12.78 4.80 4.86
CA GLY A 417 -13.06 3.36 4.90
C GLY A 417 -14.48 3.10 5.38
N LEU A 418 -15.17 2.18 4.75
CA LEU A 418 -16.50 1.71 5.13
C LEU A 418 -16.39 0.24 5.53
N THR A 419 -16.77 -0.08 6.75
CA THR A 419 -16.84 -1.46 7.24
C THR A 419 -18.28 -1.82 7.53
N PHE A 420 -18.80 -2.79 6.79
CA PHE A 420 -20.09 -3.40 7.02
C PHE A 420 -19.89 -4.67 7.86
N ASN A 421 -20.65 -4.80 8.93
CA ASN A 421 -20.65 -5.98 9.79
C ASN A 421 -22.04 -6.60 9.80
N GLU A 422 -22.18 -7.65 9.01
CA GLU A 422 -23.43 -8.38 8.85
C GLU A 422 -23.40 -9.70 9.64
N ARG A 423 -24.55 -10.09 10.15
CA ARG A 423 -24.71 -11.43 10.75
C ARG A 423 -25.12 -12.43 9.69
N TRP A 424 -24.17 -13.29 9.32
CA TRP A 424 -24.42 -14.39 8.39
C TRP A 424 -24.59 -15.70 9.16
N PHE A 425 -25.15 -16.71 8.47
CA PHE A 425 -25.32 -18.09 8.99
C PHE A 425 -26.28 -18.24 10.18
N ILE A 426 -27.23 -17.32 10.34
CA ILE A 426 -28.33 -17.49 11.31
C ILE A 426 -29.28 -18.56 10.79
N LYS A 427 -29.45 -19.67 11.55
CA LYS A 427 -30.49 -20.65 11.26
C LYS A 427 -31.84 -19.96 11.45
N GLN A 428 -32.60 -19.78 10.37
CA GLN A 428 -34.00 -19.34 10.48
C GLN A 428 -34.76 -20.46 11.16
N LYS A 429 -35.37 -20.18 12.32
CA LYS A 429 -36.37 -21.08 12.87
C LYS A 429 -37.59 -21.04 11.94
N VAL A 430 -37.81 -22.14 11.24
CA VAL A 430 -39.08 -22.37 10.55
C VAL A 430 -40.13 -22.46 11.65
N ARG A 431 -41.06 -21.49 11.72
CA ARG A 431 -42.25 -21.56 12.55
C ARG A 431 -43.33 -22.29 11.79
#